data_9bfb5c9713a27b88b349fa8049a022f6
#
_entry.id   9bfb5c9713a27b88b349fa8049a022f6
#
_cell.length_a   1.000
_cell.length_b   1.000
_cell.length_c   1.000
_cell.angle_alpha   90.00
_cell.angle_beta   90.00
_cell.angle_gamma   90.00
#
_symmetry.space_group_name_H-M   'P 1'
#
loop_
_entity.id
_entity.type
_entity.pdbx_description
1 polymer ?
#
loop_
_entity_poly.entity_id
_entity_poly.type
_entity_poly.pdbx_seq_one_letter_code
_entity_poly.pdbx_strand_id
1 'polypeptide(L)'
;MSDFIQRFHFQDSPVRGEVVQVEQALASVLERHDYPERVQQLLGELIAASVLLASTLKFEGSLILQARGDGPLDTLMAECNNQGQVRAIAQLGDSWSDAAATLPLRQLLGDGQLAITIDPEEGERYQGIVPLDGDLLAECIEHYFAQSEQLPTRVWLASNDGQAGGILLQVLPGRDPGSDTDTWPRLQQLTDTVRPEELMDLPAEELLYRLYHEETVELFPASDVVFSCSCSRERTEQVLVSLGAEELHTLLEEQDRIAVSCQFCNQEYVFDPIDVAQMLRGGSGRAPRLH
;
A
#
# COMPACT_ATOMS: atom_id res chain seq x y z
N MET A 1 -11.89 -12.06 -11.89
CA MET A 1 -12.87 -11.18 -11.19
C MET A 1 -12.41 -9.75 -11.32
N SER A 2 -13.28 -8.74 -11.15
CA SER A 2 -12.80 -7.34 -11.08
C SER A 2 -12.22 -7.07 -9.71
N ASP A 3 -11.11 -6.36 -9.65
CA ASP A 3 -10.52 -5.90 -8.39
C ASP A 3 -11.44 -4.92 -7.70
N PHE A 4 -11.68 -5.10 -6.41
CA PHE A 4 -12.62 -4.27 -5.67
C PHE A 4 -12.24 -4.08 -4.21
N ILE A 5 -12.79 -3.01 -3.63
CA ILE A 5 -12.91 -2.78 -2.19
C ILE A 5 -14.38 -2.63 -1.83
N GLN A 6 -14.85 -3.28 -0.78
CA GLN A 6 -16.24 -3.22 -0.36
C GLN A 6 -16.35 -3.07 1.15
N ARG A 7 -17.07 -2.02 1.58
CA ARG A 7 -17.29 -1.72 2.99
C ARG A 7 -18.51 -2.45 3.50
N PHE A 8 -18.50 -2.77 4.79
CA PHE A 8 -19.66 -3.29 5.51
C PHE A 8 -19.64 -2.80 6.95
N HIS A 9 -20.79 -2.87 7.61
CA HIS A 9 -20.87 -2.63 9.04
C HIS A 9 -21.82 -3.61 9.71
N PHE A 10 -21.66 -3.80 11.02
CA PHE A 10 -22.55 -4.61 11.82
C PHE A 10 -23.63 -3.71 12.42
N GLN A 11 -24.91 -4.07 12.23
CA GLN A 11 -26.04 -3.34 12.80
C GLN A 11 -25.92 -3.33 14.34
N ASP A 12 -26.26 -2.20 14.96
CA ASP A 12 -26.21 -2.02 16.41
C ASP A 12 -24.81 -2.21 17.05
N SER A 13 -23.77 -2.18 16.25
CA SER A 13 -22.37 -2.31 16.70
C SER A 13 -21.53 -1.10 16.25
N PRO A 14 -20.51 -0.69 17.04
CA PRO A 14 -19.54 0.31 16.61
C PRO A 14 -18.48 -0.25 15.65
N VAL A 15 -18.59 -1.50 15.21
CA VAL A 15 -17.59 -2.14 14.36
C VAL A 15 -17.94 -1.96 12.89
N ARG A 16 -16.98 -1.46 12.12
CA ARG A 16 -17.01 -1.48 10.65
C ARG A 16 -16.02 -2.51 10.13
N GLY A 17 -16.24 -2.93 8.90
CA GLY A 17 -15.30 -3.78 8.19
C GLY A 17 -15.19 -3.42 6.73
N GLU A 18 -14.15 -3.94 6.11
CA GLU A 18 -13.85 -3.79 4.69
C GLU A 18 -13.26 -5.08 4.14
N VAL A 19 -13.65 -5.44 2.92
CA VAL A 19 -13.11 -6.59 2.17
C VAL A 19 -12.49 -6.06 0.89
N VAL A 20 -11.27 -6.53 0.58
CA VAL A 20 -10.57 -6.22 -0.68
C VAL A 20 -10.18 -7.50 -1.39
N GLN A 21 -10.27 -7.48 -2.72
CA GLN A 21 -9.66 -8.51 -3.58
C GLN A 21 -8.99 -7.80 -4.76
N VAL A 22 -7.77 -8.22 -5.09
CA VAL A 22 -6.98 -7.68 -6.20
C VAL A 22 -6.27 -8.81 -6.94
N GLU A 23 -6.34 -8.77 -8.26
CA GLU A 23 -5.70 -9.68 -9.20
C GLU A 23 -5.06 -8.87 -10.34
N GLN A 24 -5.83 -8.06 -11.05
CA GLN A 24 -5.36 -7.32 -12.22
C GLN A 24 -4.40 -6.17 -11.85
N ALA A 25 -4.68 -5.47 -10.75
CA ALA A 25 -3.79 -4.43 -10.24
C ALA A 25 -2.46 -5.02 -9.77
N LEU A 26 -2.49 -6.18 -9.08
CA LEU A 26 -1.29 -6.91 -8.68
C LEU A 26 -0.52 -7.41 -9.91
N ALA A 27 -1.18 -8.07 -10.87
CA ALA A 27 -0.56 -8.51 -12.11
C ALA A 27 0.14 -7.35 -12.84
N SER A 28 -0.52 -6.17 -12.89
CA SER A 28 0.07 -4.97 -13.48
C SER A 28 1.33 -4.48 -12.77
N VAL A 29 1.49 -4.72 -11.48
CA VAL A 29 2.72 -4.44 -10.73
C VAL A 29 3.78 -5.48 -11.04
N LEU A 30 3.42 -6.77 -11.00
CA LEU A 30 4.35 -7.89 -11.15
C LEU A 30 4.92 -8.01 -12.57
N GLU A 31 4.16 -7.68 -13.61
CA GLU A 31 4.62 -7.71 -15.00
C GLU A 31 5.78 -6.73 -15.31
N ARG A 32 6.02 -5.75 -14.44
CA ARG A 32 7.02 -4.71 -14.64
C ARG A 32 8.38 -5.02 -14.04
N HIS A 33 8.43 -6.02 -13.15
CA HIS A 33 9.63 -6.39 -12.42
C HIS A 33 9.66 -7.89 -12.18
N ASP A 34 10.84 -8.49 -12.28
CA ASP A 34 11.04 -9.91 -12.00
C ASP A 34 11.28 -10.12 -10.49
N TYR A 35 10.18 -10.21 -9.74
CA TYR A 35 10.25 -10.44 -8.30
C TYR A 35 10.22 -11.92 -7.94
N PRO A 36 11.04 -12.36 -6.95
CA PRO A 36 10.88 -13.68 -6.35
C PRO A 36 9.47 -13.88 -5.76
N GLU A 37 8.96 -15.11 -5.79
CA GLU A 37 7.59 -15.44 -5.35
C GLU A 37 7.23 -14.88 -3.97
N ARG A 38 8.15 -14.98 -2.99
CA ARG A 38 7.92 -14.42 -1.65
C ARG A 38 7.72 -12.91 -1.66
N VAL A 39 8.43 -12.19 -2.53
CA VAL A 39 8.28 -10.75 -2.68
C VAL A 39 6.98 -10.40 -3.39
N GLN A 40 6.56 -11.21 -4.39
CA GLN A 40 5.26 -11.06 -5.02
C GLN A 40 4.12 -11.20 -4.01
N GLN A 41 4.19 -12.20 -3.12
CA GLN A 41 3.22 -12.40 -2.04
C GLN A 41 3.16 -11.17 -1.11
N LEU A 42 4.32 -10.69 -0.64
CA LEU A 42 4.38 -9.52 0.24
C LEU A 42 3.88 -8.24 -0.44
N LEU A 43 4.14 -8.06 -1.74
CA LEU A 43 3.58 -6.94 -2.52
C LEU A 43 2.06 -7.04 -2.62
N GLY A 44 1.51 -8.23 -2.84
CA GLY A 44 0.07 -8.46 -2.85
C GLY A 44 -0.58 -8.13 -1.50
N GLU A 45 -0.03 -8.62 -0.39
CA GLU A 45 -0.49 -8.28 0.96
C GLU A 45 -0.40 -6.76 1.22
N LEU A 46 0.69 -6.11 0.80
CA LEU A 46 0.88 -4.68 1.00
C LEU A 46 -0.10 -3.84 0.16
N ILE A 47 -0.39 -4.26 -1.09
CA ILE A 47 -1.41 -3.64 -1.94
C ILE A 47 -2.78 -3.78 -1.27
N ALA A 48 -3.18 -4.99 -0.86
CA ALA A 48 -4.45 -5.22 -0.18
C ALA A 48 -4.56 -4.35 1.08
N ALA A 49 -3.52 -4.30 1.90
CA ALA A 49 -3.47 -3.45 3.08
C ALA A 49 -3.60 -1.95 2.75
N SER A 50 -2.89 -1.47 1.72
CA SER A 50 -2.95 -0.06 1.31
C SER A 50 -4.34 0.34 0.85
N VAL A 51 -5.05 -0.53 0.13
CA VAL A 51 -6.43 -0.30 -0.33
C VAL A 51 -7.39 -0.30 0.86
N LEU A 52 -7.30 -1.29 1.77
CA LEU A 52 -8.12 -1.33 3.00
C LEU A 52 -7.97 -0.05 3.81
N LEU A 53 -6.74 0.40 4.03
CA LEU A 53 -6.47 1.59 4.84
C LEU A 53 -6.86 2.89 4.12
N ALA A 54 -6.59 3.03 2.82
CA ALA A 54 -6.96 4.19 2.04
C ALA A 54 -8.48 4.41 2.01
N SER A 55 -9.27 3.33 1.95
CA SER A 55 -10.72 3.40 1.97
C SER A 55 -11.28 3.95 3.29
N THR A 56 -10.50 3.92 4.37
CA THR A 56 -10.89 4.49 5.67
C THR A 56 -10.74 6.01 5.73
N LEU A 57 -9.99 6.62 4.81
CA LEU A 57 -9.74 8.06 4.77
C LEU A 57 -11.02 8.83 4.40
N LYS A 58 -11.19 10.00 4.99
CA LYS A 58 -12.36 10.86 4.80
C LYS A 58 -12.07 12.10 3.94
N PHE A 59 -10.89 12.18 3.34
CA PHE A 59 -10.44 13.31 2.54
C PHE A 59 -9.82 12.81 1.22
N GLU A 60 -9.68 13.68 0.26
CA GLU A 60 -8.98 13.39 -1.00
C GLU A 60 -7.48 13.38 -0.76
N GLY A 61 -6.80 12.35 -1.28
CA GLY A 61 -5.37 12.17 -1.10
C GLY A 61 -4.92 10.72 -1.20
N SER A 62 -3.68 10.47 -0.85
CA SER A 62 -3.04 9.15 -0.91
C SER A 62 -2.66 8.65 0.48
N LEU A 63 -2.69 7.33 0.63
CA LEU A 63 -2.08 6.61 1.73
C LEU A 63 -0.89 5.83 1.18
N ILE A 64 0.24 5.95 1.86
CA ILE A 64 1.48 5.27 1.50
C ILE A 64 1.89 4.35 2.67
N LEU A 65 2.01 3.06 2.38
CA LEU A 65 2.64 2.09 3.26
C LEU A 65 4.07 1.85 2.78
N GLN A 66 5.05 2.06 3.64
CA GLN A 66 6.45 1.83 3.32
C GLN A 66 7.12 1.07 4.45
N ALA A 67 7.54 -0.17 4.17
CA ALA A 67 8.41 -0.95 5.04
C ALA A 67 9.85 -0.85 4.51
N ARG A 68 10.78 -0.44 5.37
CA ARG A 68 12.21 -0.33 5.05
C ARG A 68 13.04 -0.94 6.16
N GLY A 69 14.14 -1.58 5.76
CA GLY A 69 15.07 -2.16 6.71
C GLY A 69 16.46 -2.38 6.10
N ASP A 70 17.29 -3.10 6.79
CA ASP A 70 18.67 -3.42 6.42
C ASP A 70 18.86 -4.93 6.10
N GLY A 71 17.75 -5.64 5.93
CA GLY A 71 17.75 -7.07 5.63
C GLY A 71 17.89 -7.38 4.12
N PRO A 72 17.68 -8.64 3.73
CA PRO A 72 17.68 -9.08 2.33
C PRO A 72 16.64 -8.34 1.46
N LEU A 73 15.54 -7.92 2.02
CA LEU A 73 14.55 -7.05 1.39
C LEU A 73 14.70 -5.63 1.96
N ASP A 74 15.18 -4.71 1.13
CA ASP A 74 15.48 -3.34 1.56
C ASP A 74 14.20 -2.49 1.70
N THR A 75 13.30 -2.59 0.74
CA THR A 75 12.09 -1.77 0.71
C THR A 75 10.90 -2.52 0.12
N LEU A 76 9.76 -2.36 0.77
CA LEU A 76 8.42 -2.61 0.23
C LEU A 76 7.61 -1.33 0.33
N MET A 77 6.95 -0.93 -0.75
CA MET A 77 6.12 0.27 -0.77
C MET A 77 4.88 0.06 -1.60
N ALA A 78 3.73 0.46 -1.06
CA ALA A 78 2.47 0.59 -1.81
C ALA A 78 1.83 1.95 -1.51
N GLU A 79 1.22 2.53 -2.52
CA GLU A 79 0.45 3.77 -2.44
C GLU A 79 -0.93 3.51 -3.02
N CYS A 80 -1.96 3.94 -2.30
CA CYS A 80 -3.35 3.89 -2.75
C CYS A 80 -4.02 5.23 -2.46
N ASN A 81 -4.74 5.79 -3.43
CA ASN A 81 -5.54 6.98 -3.21
C ASN A 81 -7.01 6.62 -2.89
N ASN A 82 -7.79 7.64 -2.54
CA ASN A 82 -9.22 7.50 -2.20
C ASN A 82 -10.11 7.09 -3.39
N GLN A 83 -9.57 7.00 -4.60
CA GLN A 83 -10.25 6.53 -5.82
C GLN A 83 -9.92 5.06 -6.14
N GLY A 84 -9.21 4.34 -5.26
CA GLY A 84 -8.81 2.96 -5.48
C GLY A 84 -7.67 2.80 -6.50
N GLN A 85 -6.96 3.87 -6.83
CA GLN A 85 -5.79 3.81 -7.70
C GLN A 85 -4.57 3.41 -6.88
N VAL A 86 -3.95 2.28 -7.25
CA VAL A 86 -2.85 1.68 -6.49
C VAL A 86 -1.60 1.50 -7.33
N ARG A 87 -0.44 1.64 -6.70
CA ARG A 87 0.87 1.26 -7.23
C ARG A 87 1.75 0.71 -6.11
N ALA A 88 2.67 -0.18 -6.46
CA ALA A 88 3.58 -0.76 -5.48
C ALA A 88 4.94 -1.08 -6.11
N ILE A 89 5.95 -1.21 -5.25
CA ILE A 89 7.31 -1.58 -5.62
C ILE A 89 8.02 -2.28 -4.47
N ALA A 90 8.94 -3.17 -4.79
CA ALA A 90 9.92 -3.75 -3.87
C ALA A 90 11.33 -3.47 -4.36
N GLN A 91 12.27 -3.36 -3.42
CA GLN A 91 13.70 -3.28 -3.69
C GLN A 91 14.40 -4.36 -2.89
N LEU A 92 15.12 -5.24 -3.60
CA LEU A 92 15.92 -6.28 -2.99
C LEU A 92 17.25 -5.67 -2.52
N GLY A 93 17.68 -6.03 -1.33
CA GLY A 93 19.01 -5.67 -0.83
C GLY A 93 20.12 -6.54 -1.45
N ASP A 94 21.35 -6.10 -1.35
CA ASP A 94 22.53 -6.83 -1.89
C ASP A 94 22.67 -8.24 -1.29
N SER A 95 22.10 -8.48 -0.11
CA SER A 95 22.13 -9.78 0.60
C SER A 95 21.01 -10.73 0.21
N TRP A 96 20.16 -10.38 -0.78
CA TRP A 96 19.09 -11.26 -1.23
C TRP A 96 19.64 -12.58 -1.76
N SER A 97 18.97 -13.67 -1.39
CA SER A 97 19.25 -15.03 -1.87
C SER A 97 17.99 -15.87 -1.80
N ASP A 98 17.93 -17.00 -2.50
CA ASP A 98 16.80 -17.92 -2.46
C ASP A 98 16.49 -18.42 -1.04
N ALA A 99 17.53 -18.52 -0.18
CA ALA A 99 17.33 -18.87 1.23
C ALA A 99 16.57 -17.79 2.00
N ALA A 100 16.68 -16.52 1.60
CA ALA A 100 15.94 -15.43 2.24
C ALA A 100 14.43 -15.53 2.02
N ALA A 101 13.97 -16.16 0.93
CA ALA A 101 12.56 -16.32 0.63
C ALA A 101 11.75 -17.07 1.71
N THR A 102 12.42 -17.84 2.56
CA THR A 102 11.77 -18.60 3.66
C THR A 102 11.79 -17.89 5.00
N LEU A 103 12.40 -16.72 5.08
CA LEU A 103 12.50 -15.95 6.33
C LEU A 103 11.17 -15.30 6.72
N PRO A 104 10.86 -15.19 8.03
CA PRO A 104 9.77 -14.36 8.50
C PRO A 104 10.02 -12.89 8.17
N LEU A 105 8.95 -12.08 8.10
CA LEU A 105 9.02 -10.68 7.65
C LEU A 105 10.09 -9.87 8.38
N ARG A 106 10.16 -9.96 9.71
CA ARG A 106 11.13 -9.24 10.54
C ARG A 106 12.59 -9.58 10.22
N GLN A 107 12.88 -10.83 9.78
CA GLN A 107 14.23 -11.21 9.38
C GLN A 107 14.52 -10.84 7.92
N LEU A 108 13.47 -10.81 7.10
CA LEU A 108 13.57 -10.42 5.72
C LEU A 108 13.88 -8.93 5.58
N LEU A 109 13.28 -8.08 6.42
CA LEU A 109 13.52 -6.64 6.47
C LEU A 109 14.60 -6.22 7.48
N GLY A 110 15.03 -7.13 8.41
CA GLY A 110 16.03 -6.80 9.43
C GLY A 110 15.55 -5.78 10.45
N ASP A 111 16.42 -4.86 10.88
CA ASP A 111 16.07 -3.75 11.78
C ASP A 111 15.22 -2.71 11.01
N GLY A 112 14.00 -3.11 10.70
CA GLY A 112 13.11 -2.39 9.82
C GLY A 112 12.04 -1.55 10.52
N GLN A 113 11.45 -0.62 9.76
CA GLN A 113 10.35 0.23 10.18
C GLN A 113 9.24 0.22 9.13
N LEU A 114 7.99 0.23 9.62
CA LEU A 114 6.80 0.50 8.81
C LEU A 114 6.41 1.96 9.00
N ALA A 115 6.45 2.73 7.93
CA ALA A 115 5.91 4.08 7.87
C ALA A 115 4.53 4.06 7.18
N ILE A 116 3.54 4.64 7.83
CA ILE A 116 2.22 4.90 7.26
C ILE A 116 2.10 6.40 7.07
N THR A 117 2.05 6.82 5.81
CA THR A 117 1.97 8.23 5.45
C THR A 117 0.61 8.53 4.85
N ILE A 118 -0.04 9.54 5.35
CA ILE A 118 -1.26 10.13 4.81
C ILE A 118 -0.87 11.44 4.15
N ASP A 119 -1.09 11.53 2.83
CA ASP A 119 -0.73 12.68 2.01
C ASP A 119 -2.00 13.27 1.38
N PRO A 120 -2.68 14.20 2.09
CA PRO A 120 -3.89 14.83 1.58
C PRO A 120 -3.57 15.80 0.45
N GLU A 121 -4.50 15.95 -0.54
CA GLU A 121 -4.36 16.97 -1.58
C GLU A 121 -4.36 18.38 -0.99
N GLU A 122 -5.15 18.58 0.07
CA GLU A 122 -5.19 19.83 0.84
C GLU A 122 -4.95 19.54 2.32
N GLY A 123 -3.96 20.19 2.92
CA GLY A 123 -3.63 20.02 4.33
C GLY A 123 -2.18 19.63 4.57
N GLU A 124 -1.90 19.18 5.78
CA GLU A 124 -0.57 18.77 6.20
C GLU A 124 -0.42 17.25 6.07
N ARG A 125 0.72 16.83 5.55
CA ARG A 125 1.11 15.42 5.48
C ARG A 125 1.34 14.89 6.90
N TYR A 126 0.74 13.75 7.19
CA TYR A 126 0.93 13.02 8.44
C TYR A 126 1.72 11.73 8.20
N GLN A 127 2.63 11.40 9.09
CA GLN A 127 3.37 10.15 9.04
C GLN A 127 3.51 9.56 10.43
N GLY A 128 3.10 8.31 10.58
CA GLY A 128 3.39 7.50 11.74
C GLY A 128 4.39 6.40 11.39
N ILE A 129 5.28 6.09 12.32
CA ILE A 129 6.34 5.10 12.12
C ILE A 129 6.32 4.13 13.30
N VAL A 130 6.36 2.83 13.00
CA VAL A 130 6.46 1.76 14.00
C VAL A 130 7.56 0.78 13.60
N PRO A 131 8.20 0.09 14.56
CA PRO A 131 9.15 -0.95 14.25
C PRO A 131 8.45 -2.15 13.56
N LEU A 132 9.18 -2.87 12.71
CA LEU A 132 8.75 -4.11 12.08
C LEU A 132 9.14 -5.30 12.99
N ASP A 133 8.45 -5.43 14.11
CA ASP A 133 8.70 -6.46 15.12
C ASP A 133 7.78 -7.69 14.98
N GLY A 134 6.78 -7.63 14.10
CA GLY A 134 5.89 -8.74 13.76
C GLY A 134 6.47 -9.69 12.71
N ASP A 135 6.01 -10.93 12.72
CA ASP A 135 6.34 -11.94 11.71
C ASP A 135 5.46 -11.79 10.44
N LEU A 136 4.31 -11.11 10.57
CA LEU A 136 3.35 -10.82 9.51
C LEU A 136 3.16 -9.31 9.31
N LEU A 137 2.89 -8.90 8.09
CA LEU A 137 2.60 -7.50 7.76
C LEU A 137 1.34 -6.99 8.50
N ALA A 138 0.32 -7.83 8.63
CA ALA A 138 -0.91 -7.51 9.36
C ALA A 138 -0.62 -7.13 10.83
N GLU A 139 0.26 -7.87 11.52
CA GLU A 139 0.65 -7.60 12.90
C GLU A 139 1.30 -6.22 13.06
N CYS A 140 2.19 -5.85 12.13
CA CYS A 140 2.84 -4.53 12.14
C CYS A 140 1.83 -3.39 11.94
N ILE A 141 0.83 -3.58 11.07
CA ILE A 141 -0.25 -2.63 10.85
C ILE A 141 -1.14 -2.51 12.10
N GLU A 142 -1.51 -3.63 12.72
CA GLU A 142 -2.30 -3.65 13.96
C GLU A 142 -1.57 -2.92 15.10
N HIS A 143 -0.24 -3.13 15.24
CA HIS A 143 0.58 -2.41 16.21
C HIS A 143 0.57 -0.89 15.96
N TYR A 144 0.62 -0.47 14.70
CA TYR A 144 0.49 0.96 14.37
C TYR A 144 -0.82 1.54 14.88
N PHE A 145 -1.97 0.89 14.60
CA PHE A 145 -3.26 1.38 15.05
C PHE A 145 -3.41 1.39 16.56
N ALA A 146 -2.85 0.40 17.25
CA ALA A 146 -2.87 0.32 18.70
C ALA A 146 -2.05 1.45 19.36
N GLN A 147 -0.88 1.77 18.80
CA GLN A 147 0.05 2.73 19.38
C GLN A 147 -0.24 4.18 18.96
N SER A 148 -0.51 4.40 17.68
CA SER A 148 -0.62 5.74 17.09
C SER A 148 -2.05 6.27 17.05
N GLU A 149 -3.00 5.44 16.65
CA GLU A 149 -4.40 5.85 16.46
C GLU A 149 -5.29 5.51 17.65
N GLN A 150 -4.86 4.59 18.53
CA GLN A 150 -5.62 4.08 19.66
C GLN A 150 -7.01 3.53 19.25
N LEU A 151 -7.11 3.02 18.03
CA LEU A 151 -8.30 2.39 17.46
C LEU A 151 -8.11 0.87 17.42
N PRO A 152 -8.95 0.09 18.13
CA PRO A 152 -8.91 -1.36 17.99
C PRO A 152 -9.16 -1.75 16.54
N THR A 153 -8.13 -2.27 15.90
CA THR A 153 -8.11 -2.66 14.48
C THR A 153 -7.50 -4.04 14.36
N ARG A 154 -8.09 -4.87 13.52
CA ARG A 154 -7.56 -6.17 13.13
C ARG A 154 -7.56 -6.28 11.61
N VAL A 155 -6.52 -6.92 11.08
CA VAL A 155 -6.31 -7.07 9.63
C VAL A 155 -5.93 -8.51 9.32
N TRP A 156 -6.58 -9.10 8.34
CA TRP A 156 -6.25 -10.40 7.77
C TRP A 156 -5.89 -10.20 6.31
N LEU A 157 -4.72 -10.66 5.92
CA LEU A 157 -4.17 -10.52 4.57
C LEU A 157 -3.77 -11.88 4.04
N ALA A 158 -3.94 -12.08 2.75
CA ALA A 158 -3.44 -13.24 2.03
C ALA A 158 -3.03 -12.85 0.64
N SER A 159 -1.97 -13.46 0.11
CA SER A 159 -1.58 -13.33 -1.28
C SER A 159 -0.88 -14.61 -1.75
N ASN A 160 -1.30 -15.11 -2.91
CA ASN A 160 -0.73 -16.25 -3.60
C ASN A 160 -1.10 -16.25 -5.08
N ASP A 161 -0.27 -16.85 -5.94
CA ASP A 161 -0.55 -17.07 -7.36
C ASP A 161 -1.05 -15.82 -8.13
N GLY A 162 -0.53 -14.64 -7.79
CA GLY A 162 -0.90 -13.38 -8.44
C GLY A 162 -2.23 -12.78 -7.98
N GLN A 163 -2.83 -13.33 -6.92
CA GLN A 163 -4.02 -12.82 -6.27
C GLN A 163 -3.68 -12.33 -4.86
N ALA A 164 -4.42 -11.33 -4.37
CA ALA A 164 -4.37 -10.93 -2.98
C ALA A 164 -5.76 -10.53 -2.48
N GLY A 165 -5.99 -10.79 -1.20
CA GLY A 165 -7.24 -10.45 -0.53
C GLY A 165 -7.01 -10.04 0.92
N GLY A 166 -7.99 -9.35 1.50
CA GLY A 166 -7.91 -8.97 2.90
C GLY A 166 -9.25 -8.55 3.49
N ILE A 167 -9.31 -8.64 4.80
CA ILE A 167 -10.40 -8.09 5.63
C ILE A 167 -9.77 -7.16 6.68
N LEU A 168 -10.40 -6.02 6.88
CA LEU A 168 -10.13 -5.14 8.01
C LEU A 168 -11.38 -5.05 8.87
N LEU A 169 -11.22 -5.17 10.19
CA LEU A 169 -12.23 -4.79 11.19
C LEU A 169 -11.70 -3.68 12.06
N GLN A 170 -12.53 -2.70 12.36
CA GLN A 170 -12.15 -1.57 13.21
C GLN A 170 -13.31 -1.07 14.05
N VAL A 171 -13.03 -0.79 15.32
CA VAL A 171 -14.00 -0.16 16.23
C VAL A 171 -14.02 1.36 15.96
N LEU A 172 -15.20 1.88 15.66
CA LEU A 172 -15.37 3.32 15.42
C LEU A 172 -15.36 4.11 16.74
N PRO A 173 -14.65 5.25 16.81
CA PRO A 173 -14.64 6.09 17.99
C PRO A 173 -16.00 6.75 18.23
N GLY A 174 -16.35 6.97 19.52
CA GLY A 174 -17.50 7.77 19.92
C GLY A 174 -18.86 7.10 19.83
N ARG A 175 -18.94 5.83 19.43
CA ARG A 175 -20.13 4.99 19.65
C ARG A 175 -19.92 4.20 20.94
N ASP A 176 -20.86 4.34 21.85
CA ASP A 176 -20.90 3.46 23.03
C ASP A 176 -21.02 2.01 22.52
N PRO A 177 -20.13 1.08 22.95
CA PRO A 177 -20.24 -0.32 22.55
C PRO A 177 -21.60 -0.95 22.93
N GLY A 178 -22.49 -0.20 23.56
CA GLY A 178 -23.78 -0.67 24.03
C GLY A 178 -23.62 -1.64 25.21
N SER A 179 -24.65 -2.44 25.46
CA SER A 179 -24.61 -3.46 26.51
C SER A 179 -23.83 -4.72 26.12
N ASP A 180 -23.43 -4.87 24.85
CA ASP A 180 -22.73 -6.05 24.34
C ASP A 180 -21.20 -5.81 24.24
N THR A 181 -20.52 -6.09 25.35
CA THR A 181 -19.06 -6.03 25.42
C THR A 181 -18.38 -7.23 24.71
N ASP A 182 -19.15 -8.21 24.27
CA ASP A 182 -18.67 -9.42 23.61
C ASP A 182 -18.56 -9.26 22.09
N THR A 183 -19.18 -8.26 21.49
CA THR A 183 -19.21 -8.07 20.03
C THR A 183 -17.81 -8.05 19.41
N TRP A 184 -16.90 -7.22 19.91
CA TRP A 184 -15.56 -7.11 19.34
C TRP A 184 -14.75 -8.41 19.44
N PRO A 185 -14.60 -9.08 20.61
CA PRO A 185 -13.94 -10.38 20.69
C PRO A 185 -14.59 -11.45 19.82
N ARG A 186 -15.92 -11.50 19.74
CA ARG A 186 -16.67 -12.47 18.95
C ARG A 186 -16.38 -12.30 17.45
N LEU A 187 -16.45 -11.06 16.92
CA LEU A 187 -16.16 -10.79 15.53
C LEU A 187 -14.72 -11.14 15.15
N GLN A 188 -13.76 -10.87 16.04
CA GLN A 188 -12.37 -11.30 15.83
C GLN A 188 -12.28 -12.83 15.72
N GLN A 189 -12.86 -13.58 16.66
CA GLN A 189 -12.82 -15.04 16.66
C GLN A 189 -13.48 -15.63 15.41
N LEU A 190 -14.58 -15.05 14.94
CA LEU A 190 -15.23 -15.47 13.71
C LEU A 190 -14.31 -15.23 12.50
N THR A 191 -13.68 -14.06 12.42
CA THR A 191 -12.77 -13.72 11.31
C THR A 191 -11.48 -14.54 11.35
N ASP A 192 -10.97 -14.89 12.53
CA ASP A 192 -9.79 -15.77 12.70
C ASP A 192 -10.00 -17.16 12.07
N THR A 193 -11.23 -17.52 11.72
CA THR A 193 -11.54 -18.79 11.03
C THR A 193 -11.40 -18.72 9.50
N VAL A 194 -11.14 -17.52 8.95
CA VAL A 194 -11.00 -17.31 7.50
C VAL A 194 -9.73 -18.01 6.99
N ARG A 195 -9.85 -18.64 5.85
CA ARG A 195 -8.70 -19.23 5.16
C ARG A 195 -8.18 -18.30 4.07
N PRO A 196 -6.87 -18.35 3.78
CA PRO A 196 -6.27 -17.52 2.73
C PRO A 196 -7.00 -17.59 1.39
N GLU A 197 -7.38 -18.80 0.94
CA GLU A 197 -8.09 -19.01 -0.33
C GLU A 197 -9.46 -18.35 -0.32
N GLU A 198 -10.14 -18.32 0.82
CA GLU A 198 -11.45 -17.69 0.95
C GLU A 198 -11.36 -16.17 0.83
N LEU A 199 -10.29 -15.55 1.32
CA LEU A 199 -10.05 -14.12 1.16
C LEU A 199 -9.83 -13.73 -0.30
N MET A 200 -9.23 -14.61 -1.10
CA MET A 200 -8.88 -14.32 -2.49
C MET A 200 -9.98 -14.71 -3.49
N ASP A 201 -10.72 -15.79 -3.20
CA ASP A 201 -11.59 -16.43 -4.20
C ASP A 201 -13.09 -16.22 -3.96
N LEU A 202 -13.53 -16.08 -2.69
CA LEU A 202 -14.96 -15.97 -2.40
C LEU A 202 -15.49 -14.56 -2.69
N PRO A 203 -16.65 -14.43 -3.35
CA PRO A 203 -17.36 -13.16 -3.42
C PRO A 203 -17.59 -12.58 -2.01
N ALA A 204 -17.49 -11.25 -1.85
CA ALA A 204 -17.61 -10.61 -0.54
C ALA A 204 -18.88 -11.01 0.22
N GLU A 205 -20.04 -11.08 -0.45
CA GLU A 205 -21.31 -11.50 0.16
C GLU A 205 -21.23 -12.92 0.73
N GLU A 206 -20.64 -13.85 -0.01
CA GLU A 206 -20.49 -15.24 0.40
C GLU A 206 -19.50 -15.38 1.56
N LEU A 207 -18.37 -14.67 1.48
CA LEU A 207 -17.37 -14.62 2.54
C LEU A 207 -17.96 -14.07 3.84
N LEU A 208 -18.67 -12.93 3.79
CA LEU A 208 -19.29 -12.31 4.95
C LEU A 208 -20.42 -13.16 5.52
N TYR A 209 -21.23 -13.80 4.67
CA TYR A 209 -22.26 -14.73 5.13
C TYR A 209 -21.64 -15.94 5.86
N ARG A 210 -20.57 -16.50 5.31
CA ARG A 210 -19.86 -17.62 5.95
C ARG A 210 -19.29 -17.26 7.32
N LEU A 211 -18.73 -16.06 7.44
CA LEU A 211 -18.11 -15.61 8.70
C LEU A 211 -19.16 -15.13 9.73
N TYR A 212 -20.20 -14.43 9.27
CA TYR A 212 -21.05 -13.61 10.13
C TYR A 212 -22.55 -13.90 9.94
N HIS A 213 -22.95 -15.11 9.55
CA HIS A 213 -24.37 -15.43 9.28
C HIS A 213 -25.31 -15.26 10.50
N GLU A 214 -24.79 -15.23 11.73
CA GLU A 214 -25.54 -14.93 12.95
C GLU A 214 -25.60 -13.43 13.27
N GLU A 215 -24.80 -12.61 12.59
CA GLU A 215 -24.77 -11.17 12.74
C GLU A 215 -25.59 -10.48 11.63
N THR A 216 -26.11 -9.29 11.93
CA THR A 216 -26.75 -8.49 10.89
C THR A 216 -25.70 -7.57 10.24
N VAL A 217 -25.27 -7.95 9.03
CA VAL A 217 -24.28 -7.21 8.24
C VAL A 217 -24.98 -6.38 7.17
N GLU A 218 -24.68 -5.10 7.11
CA GLU A 218 -25.04 -4.22 6.00
C GLU A 218 -23.85 -4.02 5.09
N LEU A 219 -24.00 -4.39 3.82
CA LEU A 219 -22.96 -4.32 2.81
C LEU A 219 -23.20 -3.11 1.90
N PHE A 220 -22.17 -2.27 1.70
CA PHE A 220 -22.22 -1.11 0.82
C PHE A 220 -21.81 -1.48 -0.61
N PRO A 221 -22.10 -0.63 -1.61
CA PRO A 221 -21.62 -0.85 -2.96
C PRO A 221 -20.10 -0.99 -3.02
N ALA A 222 -19.62 -1.91 -3.85
CA ALA A 222 -18.20 -2.06 -4.11
C ALA A 222 -17.67 -0.88 -4.93
N SER A 223 -16.38 -0.58 -4.73
CA SER A 223 -15.62 0.37 -5.55
C SER A 223 -14.48 -0.36 -6.24
N ASP A 224 -14.16 0.05 -7.46
CA ASP A 224 -13.09 -0.57 -8.24
C ASP A 224 -11.71 -0.24 -7.66
N VAL A 225 -10.78 -1.19 -7.80
CA VAL A 225 -9.37 -1.00 -7.54
C VAL A 225 -8.62 -1.16 -8.86
N VAL A 226 -7.73 -0.21 -9.17
CA VAL A 226 -7.01 -0.23 -10.45
C VAL A 226 -5.55 0.16 -10.25
N PHE A 227 -4.66 -0.47 -11.01
CA PHE A 227 -3.29 0.01 -11.09
C PHE A 227 -3.24 1.36 -11.79
N SER A 228 -2.59 2.35 -11.16
CA SER A 228 -2.37 3.67 -11.76
C SER A 228 -1.06 4.26 -11.28
N CYS A 229 -0.18 4.63 -12.20
CA CYS A 229 1.07 5.31 -11.87
C CYS A 229 0.95 6.81 -12.13
N SER A 230 1.20 7.60 -11.10
CA SER A 230 1.16 9.06 -11.18
C SER A 230 2.43 9.69 -11.76
N CYS A 231 3.37 8.88 -12.34
CA CYS A 231 4.54 9.43 -13.00
C CYS A 231 4.17 10.22 -14.25
N SER A 232 4.92 11.27 -14.52
CA SER A 232 4.80 12.05 -15.76
C SER A 232 6.14 12.66 -16.15
N ARG A 233 6.24 13.10 -17.41
CA ARG A 233 7.43 13.80 -17.91
C ARG A 233 7.72 15.04 -17.06
N GLU A 234 6.69 15.80 -16.72
CA GLU A 234 6.80 17.06 -15.95
C GLU A 234 7.32 16.80 -14.53
N ARG A 235 6.86 15.73 -13.87
CA ARG A 235 7.38 15.33 -12.55
C ARG A 235 8.84 14.89 -12.63
N THR A 236 9.20 14.14 -13.67
CA THR A 236 10.60 13.74 -13.91
C THR A 236 11.48 14.95 -14.18
N GLU A 237 11.01 15.92 -14.95
CA GLU A 237 11.71 17.19 -15.17
C GLU A 237 11.99 17.93 -13.86
N GLN A 238 11.00 18.01 -12.97
CA GLN A 238 11.18 18.64 -11.65
C GLN A 238 12.25 17.94 -10.81
N VAL A 239 12.29 16.61 -10.84
CA VAL A 239 13.32 15.83 -10.14
C VAL A 239 14.70 16.12 -10.76
N LEU A 240 14.81 16.11 -12.07
CA LEU A 240 16.08 16.42 -12.76
C LEU A 240 16.56 17.85 -12.45
N VAL A 241 15.69 18.84 -12.49
CA VAL A 241 16.03 20.23 -12.13
C VAL A 241 16.58 20.33 -10.70
N SER A 242 16.09 19.49 -9.79
CA SER A 242 16.57 19.46 -8.39
C SER A 242 18.01 18.96 -8.21
N LEU A 243 18.54 18.22 -9.18
CA LEU A 243 19.96 17.77 -9.18
C LEU A 243 20.93 18.95 -9.45
N GLY A 244 20.44 20.00 -10.14
CA GLY A 244 21.23 21.17 -10.50
C GLY A 244 21.88 21.09 -11.87
N ALA A 245 22.27 22.28 -12.39
CA ALA A 245 22.76 22.40 -13.76
C ALA A 245 24.08 21.69 -14.02
N GLU A 246 24.99 21.69 -13.05
CA GLU A 246 26.30 21.03 -13.17
C GLU A 246 26.17 19.52 -13.35
N GLU A 247 25.34 18.87 -12.53
CA GLU A 247 25.11 17.42 -12.60
C GLU A 247 24.44 17.05 -13.94
N LEU A 248 23.43 17.80 -14.38
CA LEU A 248 22.75 17.55 -15.64
C LEU A 248 23.68 17.72 -16.85
N HIS A 249 24.61 18.67 -16.83
CA HIS A 249 25.61 18.82 -17.88
C HIS A 249 26.61 17.66 -17.90
N THR A 250 27.07 17.22 -16.73
CA THR A 250 27.95 16.04 -16.60
C THR A 250 27.28 14.79 -17.18
N LEU A 251 26.01 14.53 -16.82
CA LEU A 251 25.26 13.40 -17.36
C LEU A 251 25.10 13.46 -18.90
N LEU A 252 24.91 14.65 -19.46
CA LEU A 252 24.82 14.82 -20.92
C LEU A 252 26.18 14.65 -21.62
N GLU A 253 27.29 15.01 -20.98
CA GLU A 253 28.63 14.76 -21.52
C GLU A 253 28.97 13.26 -21.56
N GLU A 254 28.44 12.49 -20.62
CA GLU A 254 28.68 11.05 -20.53
C GLU A 254 27.77 10.22 -21.44
N GLN A 255 26.51 10.64 -21.68
CA GLN A 255 25.47 9.78 -22.26
C GLN A 255 24.71 10.38 -23.46
N ASP A 256 25.05 11.55 -23.98
CA ASP A 256 24.36 12.28 -25.05
C ASP A 256 22.89 12.64 -24.73
N ARG A 257 22.21 11.91 -23.88
CA ARG A 257 20.83 12.10 -23.41
C ARG A 257 20.63 11.52 -22.01
N ILE A 258 19.72 12.07 -21.25
CA ILE A 258 19.36 11.58 -19.92
C ILE A 258 18.11 10.73 -20.05
N ALA A 259 18.20 9.43 -19.73
CA ALA A 259 17.08 8.52 -19.67
C ALA A 259 16.75 8.22 -18.21
N VAL A 260 15.47 8.40 -17.81
CA VAL A 260 14.97 8.13 -16.46
C VAL A 260 13.78 7.20 -16.56
N SER A 261 13.89 6.04 -15.91
CA SER A 261 12.78 5.09 -15.82
C SER A 261 12.05 5.24 -14.50
N CYS A 262 10.73 5.26 -14.55
CA CYS A 262 9.89 5.23 -13.34
C CYS A 262 10.05 3.89 -12.63
N GLN A 263 10.43 3.89 -11.37
CA GLN A 263 10.63 2.66 -10.60
C GLN A 263 9.33 1.85 -10.42
N PHE A 264 8.15 2.47 -10.42
CA PHE A 264 6.88 1.77 -10.26
C PHE A 264 6.35 1.12 -11.53
N CYS A 265 6.50 1.76 -12.69
CA CYS A 265 5.86 1.31 -13.93
C CYS A 265 6.82 1.09 -15.09
N ASN A 266 8.11 1.30 -14.90
CA ASN A 266 9.17 1.21 -15.92
C ASN A 266 8.96 2.12 -17.15
N GLN A 267 8.03 3.11 -17.07
CA GLN A 267 7.91 4.12 -18.12
C GLN A 267 9.22 4.91 -18.22
N GLU A 268 9.84 4.90 -19.40
CA GLU A 268 11.05 5.65 -19.68
C GLU A 268 10.72 7.05 -20.16
N TYR A 269 11.43 8.04 -19.62
CA TYR A 269 11.41 9.44 -20.05
C TYR A 269 12.82 9.83 -20.49
N VAL A 270 12.94 10.25 -21.75
CA VAL A 270 14.24 10.61 -22.34
C VAL A 270 14.27 12.12 -22.56
N PHE A 271 15.39 12.74 -22.18
CA PHE A 271 15.65 14.17 -22.27
C PHE A 271 16.93 14.43 -23.04
N ASP A 272 16.83 15.18 -24.11
CA ASP A 272 17.95 15.61 -24.91
C ASP A 272 18.59 16.92 -24.37
N PRO A 273 19.73 17.39 -24.91
CA PRO A 273 20.35 18.65 -24.47
C PRO A 273 19.44 19.87 -24.60
N ILE A 274 18.49 19.86 -25.57
CA ILE A 274 17.54 20.95 -25.76
C ILE A 274 16.52 20.95 -24.64
N ASP A 275 15.99 19.78 -24.31
CA ASP A 275 15.05 19.59 -23.18
C ASP A 275 15.69 20.11 -21.88
N VAL A 276 16.92 19.68 -21.59
CA VAL A 276 17.65 20.09 -20.38
C VAL A 276 17.87 21.60 -20.32
N ALA A 277 18.25 22.19 -21.45
CA ALA A 277 18.42 23.65 -21.52
C ALA A 277 17.09 24.42 -21.32
N GLN A 278 15.97 23.85 -21.75
CA GLN A 278 14.63 24.45 -21.53
C GLN A 278 14.21 24.32 -20.05
N MET A 279 14.39 23.14 -19.42
CA MET A 279 14.09 22.89 -18.01
C MET A 279 14.86 23.87 -17.10
N LEU A 280 16.15 24.04 -17.34
CA LEU A 280 16.99 24.96 -16.56
C LEU A 280 16.60 26.41 -16.70
N ARG A 281 16.08 26.83 -17.87
CA ARG A 281 15.53 28.20 -18.09
C ARG A 281 14.17 28.38 -17.42
N GLY A 282 13.31 27.37 -17.46
CA GLY A 282 11.98 27.39 -16.83
C GLY A 282 11.99 27.26 -15.31
N GLY A 283 12.99 26.56 -14.77
CA GLY A 283 13.15 26.32 -13.33
C GLY A 283 13.64 27.52 -12.50
N SER A 284 14.06 28.62 -13.13
CA SER A 284 14.53 29.82 -12.43
C SER A 284 13.42 30.65 -11.73
N GLY A 285 12.15 30.19 -11.76
CA GLY A 285 10.99 30.91 -11.23
C GLY A 285 10.21 30.28 -10.09
N ARG A 286 10.49 29.00 -9.73
CA ARG A 286 9.80 28.36 -8.59
C ARG A 286 10.78 27.45 -7.85
N ALA A 287 11.13 27.86 -6.64
CA ALA A 287 11.77 26.95 -5.70
C ALA A 287 10.87 25.72 -5.51
N PRO A 288 11.39 24.47 -5.61
CA PRO A 288 10.61 23.29 -5.37
C PRO A 288 10.15 23.30 -3.90
N ARG A 289 8.85 23.20 -3.68
CA ARG A 289 8.37 22.73 -2.40
C ARG A 289 8.71 21.23 -2.36
N LEU A 290 9.79 20.91 -1.66
CA LEU A 290 10.08 19.54 -1.25
C LEU A 290 8.95 19.10 -0.32
N HIS A 291 8.07 18.28 -0.85
CA HIS A 291 7.03 17.59 -0.11
C HIS A 291 7.47 16.17 0.20
#